data_79a28639c55159047575f38309e5d754
#
_entry.id   79a28639c55159047575f38309e5d754
#
_cell.length_a   1.000
_cell.length_b   1.000
_cell.length_c   1.000
_cell.angle_alpha   90.00
_cell.angle_beta   90.00
_cell.angle_gamma   90.00
#
_symmetry.space_group_name_H-M   'P 1'
#
loop_
_entity.id
_entity.type
_entity.pdbx_description
1 polymer ?
#
loop_
_entity_poly.entity_id
_entity_poly.type
_entity_poly.pdbx_seq_one_letter_code
_entity_poly.pdbx_strand_id
1 'polypeptide(L)'
;MYASTTEGGQTFAFPNVCNTPSASGTIPIPYTSLGDVSDTDSDTCSDKVKISNKYVCTVESEIGSTSTDEGGTSGGVISGQNSDLCVWENGSSKVNVEGDAIARFLDPVASNGDSANAYGAQISPSQTTVDVNS
;
A
#
# COMPACT_ATOMS: atom_id res chain seq x y z
N MET A 1 9.75 -10.92 10.01
CA MET A 1 8.71 -10.71 8.96
C MET A 1 9.38 -10.70 7.59
N TYR A 2 8.72 -11.22 6.60
CA TYR A 2 9.30 -11.32 5.25
C TYR A 2 9.43 -9.95 4.59
N ALA A 3 10.53 -9.73 3.88
CA ALA A 3 10.74 -8.51 3.13
C ALA A 3 9.73 -8.39 1.97
N SER A 4 9.28 -7.18 1.68
CA SER A 4 8.36 -6.90 0.58
C SER A 4 9.15 -6.61 -0.69
N THR A 5 8.68 -7.18 -1.80
CA THR A 5 9.27 -6.99 -3.12
C THR A 5 8.18 -6.81 -4.16
N THR A 6 8.59 -6.45 -5.37
CA THR A 6 7.65 -6.30 -6.48
C THR A 6 7.15 -7.64 -7.04
N GLU A 7 7.51 -8.76 -6.43
CA GLU A 7 7.03 -10.07 -6.89
C GLU A 7 5.53 -10.27 -6.65
N GLY A 8 4.97 -9.63 -5.64
CA GLY A 8 3.55 -9.73 -5.36
C GLY A 8 3.24 -9.44 -3.90
N GLY A 9 2.09 -9.92 -3.48
CA GLY A 9 1.55 -9.65 -2.15
C GLY A 9 0.42 -8.65 -2.23
N GLN A 10 -0.30 -8.50 -1.14
CA GLN A 10 -1.48 -7.65 -1.11
C GLN A 10 -1.52 -6.82 0.15
N THR A 11 -1.92 -5.55 0.02
CA THR A 11 -2.25 -4.68 1.14
C THR A 11 -3.76 -4.62 1.31
N PHE A 12 -4.19 -4.38 2.54
CA PHE A 12 -5.60 -4.25 2.89
C PHE A 12 -5.76 -3.11 3.88
N ALA A 13 -6.68 -2.20 3.59
CA ALA A 13 -7.02 -1.09 4.48
C ALA A 13 -8.54 -0.97 4.58
N PHE A 14 -9.02 -0.65 5.79
CA PHE A 14 -10.44 -0.50 6.07
C PHE A 14 -10.61 0.22 7.41
N PRO A 15 -11.60 1.12 7.57
CA PRO A 15 -12.55 1.55 6.54
C PRO A 15 -11.94 2.61 5.63
N ASN A 16 -12.25 2.50 4.33
CA ASN A 16 -11.92 3.50 3.32
C ASN A 16 -13.24 4.18 2.93
N VAL A 17 -13.61 5.22 3.68
CA VAL A 17 -14.91 5.86 3.50
C VAL A 17 -14.83 6.83 2.33
N CYS A 18 -15.60 6.54 1.30
CA CYS A 18 -15.65 7.35 0.09
C CYS A 18 -17.06 7.86 -0.17
N ASN A 19 -17.13 9.10 -0.62
CA ASN A 19 -18.39 9.71 -1.02
C ASN A 19 -18.88 9.04 -2.30
N THR A 20 -20.12 8.58 -2.26
CA THR A 20 -20.68 7.75 -3.32
C THR A 20 -21.93 8.40 -3.87
N PRO A 21 -22.02 8.66 -5.19
CA PRO A 21 -23.24 9.19 -5.79
C PRO A 21 -24.40 8.24 -5.63
N SER A 22 -25.58 8.80 -5.31
CA SER A 22 -26.81 8.04 -5.17
C SER A 22 -27.98 8.85 -5.70
N ALA A 23 -29.16 8.24 -5.81
CA ALA A 23 -30.38 8.91 -6.25
C ALA A 23 -30.77 10.06 -5.31
N SER A 24 -30.37 9.98 -4.04
CA SER A 24 -30.68 10.98 -3.01
C SER A 24 -29.54 11.98 -2.78
N GLY A 25 -28.48 11.95 -3.60
CA GLY A 25 -27.29 12.75 -3.44
C GLY A 25 -26.08 11.89 -3.07
N THR A 26 -25.00 12.54 -2.70
CA THR A 26 -23.75 11.84 -2.36
C THR A 26 -23.79 11.39 -0.90
N ILE A 27 -23.49 10.13 -0.66
CA ILE A 27 -23.44 9.54 0.68
C ILE A 27 -22.07 8.90 0.96
N PRO A 28 -21.54 9.01 2.19
CA PRO A 28 -20.32 8.32 2.57
C PRO A 28 -20.58 6.83 2.79
N ILE A 29 -19.79 5.98 2.11
CA ILE A 29 -19.90 4.52 2.25
C ILE A 29 -18.52 3.98 2.58
N PRO A 30 -18.40 3.06 3.55
CA PRO A 30 -17.12 2.42 3.84
C PRO A 30 -16.80 1.34 2.79
N TYR A 31 -15.63 1.46 2.20
CA TYR A 31 -15.07 0.48 1.27
C TYR A 31 -13.82 -0.14 1.86
N THR A 32 -13.37 -1.23 1.29
CA THR A 32 -12.01 -1.69 1.48
C THR A 32 -11.10 -0.93 0.50
N SER A 33 -9.78 -1.00 0.75
CA SER A 33 -8.78 -0.53 -0.20
C SER A 33 -7.72 -1.61 -0.31
N LEU A 34 -7.64 -2.23 -1.48
CA LEU A 34 -6.70 -3.31 -1.74
C LEU A 34 -5.62 -2.82 -2.69
N GLY A 35 -4.36 -3.05 -2.31
CA GLY A 35 -3.22 -2.76 -3.17
C GLY A 35 -2.50 -4.04 -3.54
N ASP A 36 -2.07 -4.15 -4.78
CA ASP A 36 -1.24 -5.27 -5.22
C ASP A 36 0.22 -4.81 -5.20
N VAL A 37 1.05 -5.49 -4.42
CA VAL A 37 2.45 -5.10 -4.27
C VAL A 37 3.23 -5.24 -5.58
N SER A 38 2.78 -6.09 -6.49
CA SER A 38 3.36 -6.18 -7.84
C SER A 38 3.15 -4.91 -8.67
N ASP A 39 2.18 -4.08 -8.31
CA ASP A 39 1.92 -2.80 -8.97
C ASP A 39 2.73 -1.65 -8.38
N THR A 40 3.63 -1.92 -7.45
CA THR A 40 4.51 -0.90 -6.89
C THR A 40 5.35 -0.27 -8.00
N ASP A 41 5.40 1.06 -8.00
CA ASP A 41 6.20 1.80 -8.97
C ASP A 41 7.69 1.46 -8.76
N SER A 42 8.30 0.87 -9.77
CA SER A 42 9.69 0.41 -9.68
C SER A 42 10.68 1.56 -9.46
N ASP A 43 10.33 2.78 -9.88
CA ASP A 43 11.17 3.96 -9.65
C ASP A 43 11.21 4.34 -8.17
N THR A 44 10.25 3.88 -7.39
CA THR A 44 10.17 4.13 -5.94
C THR A 44 10.75 2.98 -5.12
N CYS A 45 11.16 1.90 -5.76
CA CYS A 45 11.79 0.74 -5.11
C CYS A 45 13.31 0.84 -5.21
N SER A 46 14.00 0.00 -4.45
CA SER A 46 15.44 -0.13 -4.61
C SER A 46 15.75 -0.88 -5.91
N ASP A 47 16.57 -0.28 -6.77
CA ASP A 47 17.08 -0.94 -7.96
C ASP A 47 18.44 -1.63 -7.72
N LYS A 48 19.03 -1.40 -6.56
CA LYS A 48 20.34 -1.95 -6.19
C LYS A 48 20.24 -3.21 -5.35
N VAL A 49 19.14 -3.35 -4.60
CA VAL A 49 18.93 -4.52 -3.75
C VAL A 49 17.72 -5.28 -4.26
N LYS A 50 17.94 -6.56 -4.54
CA LYS A 50 16.91 -7.45 -5.09
C LYS A 50 16.82 -8.72 -4.25
N ILE A 51 15.63 -9.28 -4.18
CA ILE A 51 15.37 -10.58 -3.58
C ILE A 51 14.68 -11.41 -4.66
N SER A 52 15.24 -12.60 -4.95
CA SER A 52 14.72 -13.48 -6.01
C SER A 52 14.56 -12.71 -7.34
N ASN A 53 15.51 -11.84 -7.64
CA ASN A 53 15.55 -11.02 -8.86
C ASN A 53 14.42 -9.98 -8.97
N LYS A 54 13.77 -9.63 -7.86
CA LYS A 54 12.74 -8.60 -7.81
C LYS A 54 13.19 -7.43 -6.94
N TYR A 55 12.76 -6.22 -7.29
CA TYR A 55 13.11 -5.02 -6.54
C TYR A 55 12.53 -5.07 -5.12
N VAL A 56 13.32 -4.61 -4.16
CA VAL A 56 12.91 -4.54 -2.75
C VAL A 56 12.15 -3.24 -2.52
N CYS A 57 11.04 -3.33 -1.81
CA CYS A 57 10.22 -2.18 -1.42
C CYS A 57 10.71 -1.59 -0.11
N THR A 58 10.59 -0.28 0.02
CA THR A 58 10.94 0.47 1.24
C THR A 58 9.75 1.34 1.64
N VAL A 59 9.91 2.10 2.73
CA VAL A 59 8.88 3.06 3.16
C VAL A 59 8.71 4.22 2.18
N GLU A 60 9.60 4.37 1.20
CA GLU A 60 9.46 5.35 0.12
C GLU A 60 8.79 4.76 -1.13
N SER A 61 8.49 3.47 -1.14
CA SER A 61 7.86 2.81 -2.28
C SER A 61 6.37 3.09 -2.33
N GLU A 62 5.82 3.23 -3.53
CA GLU A 62 4.42 3.56 -3.74
C GLU A 62 3.74 2.55 -4.66
N ILE A 63 2.60 2.01 -4.19
CA ILE A 63 1.68 1.29 -5.06
C ILE A 63 0.81 2.35 -5.71
N GLY A 64 0.90 2.49 -7.04
CA GLY A 64 0.34 3.62 -7.77
C GLY A 64 -1.18 3.72 -7.74
N SER A 65 -1.88 2.60 -7.60
CA SER A 65 -3.33 2.59 -7.51
C SER A 65 -3.81 1.42 -6.67
N THR A 66 -4.97 1.62 -6.04
CA THR A 66 -5.65 0.59 -5.24
C THR A 66 -7.01 0.28 -5.85
N SER A 67 -7.69 -0.72 -5.32
CA SER A 67 -8.96 -1.18 -5.86
C SER A 67 -9.99 -1.40 -4.76
N THR A 68 -11.19 -1.82 -5.16
CA THR A 68 -12.36 -2.16 -4.34
C THR A 68 -13.14 -0.98 -3.79
N ASP A 69 -12.76 0.25 -4.16
CA ASP A 69 -13.51 1.47 -3.83
C ASP A 69 -14.05 2.19 -5.08
N GLU A 70 -14.14 1.49 -6.20
CA GLU A 70 -14.54 2.06 -7.50
C GLU A 70 -15.90 2.74 -7.45
N GLY A 71 -16.82 2.27 -6.60
CA GLY A 71 -18.13 2.89 -6.44
C GLY A 71 -18.09 4.27 -5.80
N GLY A 72 -17.03 4.58 -5.05
CA GLY A 72 -16.88 5.85 -4.34
C GLY A 72 -16.29 6.95 -5.20
N THR A 73 -16.90 7.24 -6.35
CA THR A 73 -16.34 8.12 -7.38
C THR A 73 -16.20 9.58 -6.97
N SER A 74 -16.89 10.02 -5.93
CA SER A 74 -16.75 11.39 -5.40
C SER A 74 -15.57 11.51 -4.44
N GLY A 75 -14.86 10.41 -4.17
CA GLY A 75 -13.60 10.42 -3.45
C GLY A 75 -13.69 10.23 -1.95
N GLY A 76 -12.55 9.90 -1.36
CA GLY A 76 -12.44 9.67 0.07
C GLY A 76 -12.80 10.91 0.89
N VAL A 77 -13.39 10.71 2.05
CA VAL A 77 -13.79 11.83 2.93
C VAL A 77 -12.57 12.60 3.47
N ILE A 78 -11.40 11.97 3.51
CA ILE A 78 -10.15 12.59 3.96
C ILE A 78 -9.27 12.95 2.77
N SER A 79 -9.01 12.00 1.88
CA SER A 79 -8.05 12.19 0.77
C SER A 79 -8.64 12.92 -0.42
N GLY A 80 -9.94 12.86 -0.62
CA GLY A 80 -10.58 13.34 -1.84
C GLY A 80 -10.30 12.47 -3.06
N GLN A 81 -9.68 11.33 -2.89
CA GLN A 81 -9.22 10.45 -3.97
C GLN A 81 -10.00 9.14 -3.99
N ASN A 82 -9.95 8.47 -5.15
CA ASN A 82 -10.59 7.19 -5.37
C ASN A 82 -9.62 6.27 -6.09
N SER A 83 -9.41 5.07 -5.57
CA SER A 83 -8.48 4.09 -6.14
C SER A 83 -7.05 4.64 -6.30
N ASP A 84 -6.64 5.48 -5.39
CA ASP A 84 -5.35 6.15 -5.44
C ASP A 84 -4.28 5.36 -4.68
N LEU A 85 -3.11 5.95 -4.53
CA LEU A 85 -1.89 5.28 -4.09
C LEU A 85 -1.95 4.70 -2.67
N CYS A 86 -1.07 3.74 -2.43
CA CYS A 86 -0.84 3.12 -1.12
C CYS A 86 0.66 3.10 -0.85
N VAL A 87 1.05 3.47 0.37
CA VAL A 87 2.45 3.51 0.79
C VAL A 87 2.61 2.78 2.13
N TRP A 88 3.81 2.29 2.41
CA TRP A 88 4.14 1.75 3.73
C TRP A 88 4.47 2.90 4.68
N GLU A 89 3.84 2.92 5.85
CA GLU A 89 4.10 3.94 6.86
C GLU A 89 5.34 3.64 7.69
N ASN A 90 5.59 2.37 7.95
CA ASN A 90 6.73 1.93 8.73
C ASN A 90 7.36 0.70 8.10
N GLY A 91 8.64 0.52 8.37
CA GLY A 91 9.39 -0.65 7.97
C GLY A 91 10.25 -1.14 9.11
N SER A 92 11.27 -1.90 8.80
CA SER A 92 12.23 -2.38 9.80
C SER A 92 12.94 -1.23 10.48
N SER A 93 13.05 -1.29 11.79
CA SER A 93 13.85 -0.32 12.55
C SER A 93 15.35 -0.62 12.49
N LYS A 94 15.74 -1.77 11.96
CA LYS A 94 17.13 -2.24 11.97
C LYS A 94 17.73 -2.41 10.58
N VAL A 95 16.91 -2.63 9.57
CA VAL A 95 17.39 -2.91 8.21
C VAL A 95 16.94 -1.80 7.28
N ASN A 96 17.92 -1.10 6.72
CA ASN A 96 17.67 -0.07 5.71
C ASN A 96 18.20 -0.52 4.36
N VAL A 97 17.51 -0.09 3.31
CA VAL A 97 17.92 -0.29 1.93
C VAL A 97 18.04 1.09 1.30
N GLU A 98 19.23 1.43 0.85
CA GLU A 98 19.55 2.75 0.28
C GLU A 98 19.13 3.92 1.17
N GLY A 99 19.24 3.73 2.48
CA GLY A 99 18.95 4.76 3.47
C GLY A 99 17.51 4.75 4.00
N ASP A 100 16.64 3.97 3.42
CA ASP A 100 15.23 3.89 3.82
C ASP A 100 14.90 2.54 4.46
N ALA A 101 13.99 2.56 5.43
CA ALA A 101 13.58 1.33 6.11
C ALA A 101 12.97 0.35 5.12
N ILE A 102 13.37 -0.91 5.17
CA ILE A 102 12.82 -1.94 4.30
C ILE A 102 11.37 -2.25 4.70
N ALA A 103 10.47 -2.28 3.73
CA ALA A 103 9.09 -2.67 3.95
C ALA A 103 8.97 -4.18 4.12
N ARG A 104 8.04 -4.62 4.98
CA ARG A 104 7.89 -6.03 5.31
C ARG A 104 6.43 -6.45 5.30
N PHE A 105 6.21 -7.76 5.17
CA PHE A 105 4.91 -8.37 5.40
C PHE A 105 4.39 -7.99 6.81
N LEU A 106 3.16 -7.56 6.89
CA LEU A 106 2.46 -7.07 8.09
C LEU A 106 2.81 -5.65 8.52
N ASP A 107 3.70 -4.96 7.82
CA ASP A 107 3.94 -3.55 8.10
C ASP A 107 2.72 -2.69 7.75
N PRO A 108 2.46 -1.63 8.53
CA PRO A 108 1.30 -0.78 8.29
C PRO A 108 1.40 0.01 6.99
N VAL A 109 0.26 0.19 6.35
CA VAL A 109 0.15 0.96 5.11
C VAL A 109 -0.87 2.09 5.26
N ALA A 110 -0.65 3.15 4.48
CA ALA A 110 -1.57 4.27 4.32
C ALA A 110 -2.10 4.23 2.89
N SER A 111 -3.40 4.19 2.72
CA SER A 111 -4.03 3.84 1.45
C SER A 111 -4.99 4.91 0.97
N ASN A 112 -5.19 4.93 -0.36
CA ASN A 112 -6.11 5.79 -1.09
C ASN A 112 -5.82 7.27 -0.92
N GLY A 113 -4.62 7.67 -1.30
CA GLY A 113 -4.22 9.06 -1.46
C GLY A 113 -3.01 9.49 -0.64
N ASP A 114 -2.43 10.65 -1.00
CA ASP A 114 -1.31 11.25 -0.29
C ASP A 114 -1.68 11.59 1.15
N SER A 115 -2.87 12.15 1.34
CA SER A 115 -3.47 12.28 2.68
C SER A 115 -4.31 11.05 2.88
N ALA A 116 -3.79 10.05 3.53
CA ALA A 116 -4.38 8.72 3.59
C ALA A 116 -5.85 8.74 3.98
N ASN A 117 -6.66 8.04 3.21
CA ASN A 117 -8.09 7.89 3.50
C ASN A 117 -8.36 6.66 4.38
N ALA A 118 -7.46 5.69 4.36
CA ALA A 118 -7.59 4.47 5.12
C ALA A 118 -6.21 3.96 5.54
N TYR A 119 -6.18 3.20 6.62
CA TYR A 119 -4.97 2.58 7.14
C TYR A 119 -5.18 1.08 7.25
N GLY A 120 -4.12 0.34 7.06
CA GLY A 120 -4.15 -1.11 7.13
C GLY A 120 -2.76 -1.70 7.17
N ALA A 121 -2.58 -2.85 6.55
CA ALA A 121 -1.31 -3.56 6.55
C ALA A 121 -1.16 -4.40 5.28
N GLN A 122 0.07 -4.81 5.00
CA GLN A 122 0.31 -5.83 3.99
C GLN A 122 -0.09 -7.18 4.58
N ILE A 123 -1.07 -7.82 3.98
CA ILE A 123 -1.69 -9.03 4.53
C ILE A 123 -1.27 -10.32 3.83
N SER A 124 -0.52 -10.22 2.73
CA SER A 124 0.05 -11.39 2.07
C SER A 124 1.48 -11.11 1.67
N PRO A 125 2.40 -12.08 1.85
CA PRO A 125 3.82 -11.82 1.62
C PRO A 125 4.17 -11.81 0.14
N SER A 126 5.19 -11.03 -0.21
CA SER A 126 5.75 -11.02 -1.56
C SER A 126 6.60 -12.26 -1.81
N GLN A 127 7.31 -12.72 -0.81
CA GLN A 127 8.20 -13.88 -0.87
C GLN A 127 8.39 -14.42 0.56
N THR A 128 8.88 -15.62 0.68
CA THR A 128 9.04 -16.29 1.96
C THR A 128 10.45 -16.83 2.20
N THR A 129 11.42 -16.30 1.46
CA THR A 129 12.82 -16.76 1.53
C THR A 129 13.66 -15.87 2.44
N VAL A 130 13.47 -14.54 2.37
CA VAL A 130 14.25 -13.58 3.13
C VAL A 130 13.39 -12.98 4.23
N ASP A 131 13.82 -13.20 5.48
CA ASP A 131 13.15 -12.70 6.67
C ASP A 131 13.93 -11.51 7.22
N VAL A 132 13.22 -10.47 7.66
CA VAL A 132 13.81 -9.22 8.13
C VAL A 132 13.49 -9.04 9.60
N ASN A 133 14.52 -8.84 10.41
CA ASN A 133 14.33 -8.50 11.83
C ASN A 133 13.78 -7.08 11.96
N SER A 134 13.12 -6.84 13.06
CA SER A 134 12.48 -5.55 13.33
C SER A 134 13.48 -4.37 13.26
#